data_2dcc061d9e1c570ea850418978783772
#
_entry.id   2dcc061d9e1c570ea850418978783772
#
_cell.length_a   1.000
_cell.length_b   1.000
_cell.length_c   1.000
_cell.angle_alpha   90.00
_cell.angle_beta   90.00
_cell.angle_gamma   90.00
#
_symmetry.space_group_name_H-M   'P 1'
#
loop_
_entity.id
_entity.type
_entity.pdbx_description
1 polymer ?
#
loop_
_entity_poly.entity_id
_entity_poly.type
_entity_poly.pdbx_seq_one_letter_code
_entity_poly.pdbx_strand_id
1 'polypeptide(L)'
;MNKLEFLNKELNDNYTSLDSVKWTYISIYQKLSENFIREFQDKIDWNYISEHQKLSENFIREFKNKVDWCNISRYQNLSEKFIREFQDKVDWENISQYQKLSEDFIREFQDKVDWEFISAYQKLSENFIREFQDKFNWSLISLYQKLSEDFIHECQDKVDWEFISAYQKLSEKFIREFQDKVNWCCISEYQKLSEDFIREFNDKIDWEFISIYQKLSPEFIKEFGLNIVEYNWLYKPTEFKKKQIIDCGLYECDKDYFIAYKAIRSDRYSHYNFQYQYLPNEVYECHCDYTNYENSFGLSAWTYEGAEDYDSTGLIVKVKVRYEDVGRLVHNSNKIRCFKIEIID
;
A
#
# COMPACT_ATOMS: atom_id res chain seq x y z
N MET A 1 3.84 -24.67 -41.03
CA MET A 1 4.38 -23.32 -40.76
C MET A 1 5.82 -23.50 -40.31
N ASN A 2 6.77 -22.89 -40.98
CA ASN A 2 8.18 -22.94 -40.56
C ASN A 2 8.41 -22.01 -39.33
N LYS A 3 9.58 -22.14 -38.67
CA LYS A 3 9.88 -21.39 -37.46
C LYS A 3 9.85 -19.85 -37.68
N LEU A 4 10.29 -19.37 -38.82
CA LEU A 4 10.31 -17.94 -39.11
C LEU A 4 8.89 -17.40 -39.36
N GLU A 5 8.05 -18.14 -40.06
CA GLU A 5 6.63 -17.80 -40.22
C GLU A 5 5.88 -17.77 -38.89
N PHE A 6 6.17 -18.75 -38.01
CA PHE A 6 5.58 -18.78 -36.66
C PHE A 6 6.02 -17.60 -35.84
N LEU A 7 7.32 -17.26 -35.83
CA LEU A 7 7.87 -16.09 -35.12
C LEU A 7 7.20 -14.80 -35.59
N ASN A 8 7.18 -14.56 -36.92
CA ASN A 8 6.61 -13.33 -37.48
C ASN A 8 5.11 -13.20 -37.18
N LYS A 9 4.39 -14.31 -37.16
CA LYS A 9 2.96 -14.33 -36.80
C LYS A 9 2.74 -13.98 -35.33
N GLU A 10 3.50 -14.58 -34.42
CA GLU A 10 3.36 -14.37 -32.96
C GLU A 10 3.78 -12.95 -32.56
N LEU A 11 4.84 -12.41 -33.14
CA LEU A 11 5.35 -11.08 -32.83
C LEU A 11 4.70 -9.94 -33.66
N ASN A 12 3.86 -10.30 -34.64
CA ASN A 12 3.33 -9.37 -35.64
C ASN A 12 4.42 -8.52 -36.29
N ASP A 13 5.51 -9.18 -36.74
CA ASP A 13 6.71 -8.58 -37.30
C ASP A 13 7.09 -9.26 -38.64
N ASN A 14 8.12 -8.75 -39.32
CA ASN A 14 8.57 -9.18 -40.65
C ASN A 14 10.06 -9.52 -40.67
N TYR A 15 10.55 -10.28 -39.71
CA TYR A 15 11.93 -10.76 -39.72
C TYR A 15 12.21 -11.63 -40.94
N THR A 16 13.38 -11.44 -41.54
CA THR A 16 13.81 -12.21 -42.73
C THR A 16 14.67 -13.43 -42.38
N SER A 17 15.21 -13.46 -41.13
CA SER A 17 15.94 -14.61 -40.61
C SER A 17 15.86 -14.63 -39.09
N LEU A 18 16.07 -15.81 -38.50
CA LEU A 18 16.13 -15.96 -37.01
C LEU A 18 17.38 -15.28 -36.41
N ASP A 19 18.43 -15.05 -37.21
CA ASP A 19 19.66 -14.41 -36.74
C ASP A 19 19.52 -12.89 -36.63
N SER A 20 18.52 -12.30 -37.30
CA SER A 20 18.21 -10.88 -37.19
C SER A 20 17.37 -10.53 -35.96
N VAL A 21 16.88 -11.53 -35.22
CA VAL A 21 16.01 -11.35 -34.06
C VAL A 21 16.83 -10.93 -32.85
N LYS A 22 16.42 -9.85 -32.19
CA LYS A 22 16.99 -9.39 -30.92
C LYS A 22 16.34 -10.16 -29.77
N TRP A 23 16.80 -11.38 -29.52
CA TRP A 23 16.18 -12.33 -28.59
C TRP A 23 16.03 -11.79 -27.15
N THR A 24 17.05 -11.09 -26.65
CA THR A 24 17.00 -10.43 -25.34
C THR A 24 15.90 -9.36 -25.32
N TYR A 25 15.79 -8.56 -26.37
CA TYR A 25 14.76 -7.52 -26.47
C TYR A 25 13.35 -8.09 -26.42
N ILE A 26 13.06 -9.15 -27.20
CA ILE A 26 11.74 -9.76 -27.21
C ILE A 26 11.43 -10.52 -25.91
N SER A 27 12.46 -11.08 -25.23
CA SER A 27 12.30 -11.72 -23.92
C SER A 27 11.83 -10.71 -22.85
N ILE A 28 12.23 -9.46 -22.96
CA ILE A 28 11.88 -8.37 -22.01
C ILE A 28 10.56 -7.70 -22.39
N TYR A 29 10.47 -7.22 -23.65
CA TYR A 29 9.47 -6.22 -24.04
C TYR A 29 8.26 -6.79 -24.80
N GLN A 30 8.34 -8.01 -25.31
CA GLN A 30 7.23 -8.61 -26.05
C GLN A 30 6.47 -9.57 -25.14
N LYS A 31 5.14 -9.59 -25.26
CA LYS A 31 4.32 -10.58 -24.58
C LYS A 31 4.39 -11.90 -25.37
N LEU A 32 5.05 -12.89 -24.82
CA LEU A 32 5.29 -14.16 -25.48
C LEU A 32 4.31 -15.24 -24.99
N SER A 33 3.79 -16.06 -25.93
CA SER A 33 3.05 -17.25 -25.55
C SER A 33 4.00 -18.35 -25.06
N GLU A 34 3.54 -19.22 -24.17
CA GLU A 34 4.32 -20.38 -23.73
C GLU A 34 4.73 -21.28 -24.91
N ASN A 35 3.89 -21.39 -25.97
CA ASN A 35 4.23 -22.10 -27.17
C ASN A 35 5.38 -21.47 -27.95
N PHE A 36 5.43 -20.14 -27.98
CA PHE A 36 6.56 -19.41 -28.56
C PHE A 36 7.85 -19.70 -27.77
N ILE A 37 7.79 -19.62 -26.46
CA ILE A 37 8.93 -19.88 -25.59
C ILE A 37 9.43 -21.33 -25.76
N ARG A 38 8.53 -22.33 -25.87
CA ARG A 38 8.91 -23.73 -26.15
C ARG A 38 9.62 -23.89 -27.49
N GLU A 39 9.10 -23.27 -28.55
CA GLU A 39 9.67 -23.38 -29.91
C GLU A 39 11.07 -22.74 -29.98
N PHE A 40 11.31 -21.66 -29.27
CA PHE A 40 12.56 -20.90 -29.30
C PHE A 40 13.38 -21.00 -28.00
N GLN A 41 13.18 -22.05 -27.21
CA GLN A 41 13.77 -22.26 -25.89
C GLN A 41 15.30 -22.16 -25.81
N ASP A 42 16.00 -22.34 -26.95
CA ASP A 42 17.48 -22.28 -27.04
C ASP A 42 17.98 -20.94 -27.58
N LYS A 43 17.09 -19.99 -27.90
CA LYS A 43 17.39 -18.66 -28.42
C LYS A 43 17.04 -17.54 -27.43
N ILE A 44 16.02 -17.75 -26.60
CA ILE A 44 15.54 -16.80 -25.61
C ILE A 44 16.47 -16.71 -24.40
N ASP A 45 16.37 -15.61 -23.68
CA ASP A 45 17.07 -15.43 -22.41
C ASP A 45 16.16 -15.82 -21.23
N TRP A 46 16.47 -16.92 -20.59
CA TRP A 46 15.65 -17.49 -19.51
C TRP A 46 15.59 -16.64 -18.25
N ASN A 47 16.58 -15.79 -17.98
CA ASN A 47 16.52 -14.81 -16.90
C ASN A 47 15.36 -13.84 -17.13
N TYR A 48 15.36 -13.20 -18.32
CA TYR A 48 14.32 -12.24 -18.68
C TYR A 48 12.95 -12.91 -18.89
N ILE A 49 12.91 -14.13 -19.40
CA ILE A 49 11.66 -14.90 -19.48
C ILE A 49 11.08 -15.13 -18.09
N SER A 50 11.91 -15.54 -17.11
CA SER A 50 11.48 -15.78 -15.73
C SER A 50 10.99 -14.51 -15.02
N GLU A 51 11.55 -13.36 -15.37
CA GLU A 51 11.23 -12.06 -14.79
C GLU A 51 10.01 -11.40 -15.45
N HIS A 52 9.98 -11.35 -16.79
CA HIS A 52 9.05 -10.47 -17.51
C HIS A 52 7.87 -11.20 -18.16
N GLN A 53 7.93 -12.52 -18.33
CA GLN A 53 6.83 -13.28 -18.94
C GLN A 53 5.92 -13.89 -17.88
N LYS A 54 4.61 -13.93 -18.15
CA LYS A 54 3.65 -14.60 -17.27
C LYS A 54 3.64 -16.09 -17.60
N LEU A 55 4.16 -16.91 -16.71
CA LEU A 55 4.33 -18.33 -16.87
C LEU A 55 3.34 -19.13 -16.01
N SER A 56 2.78 -20.22 -16.57
CA SER A 56 2.01 -21.17 -15.78
C SER A 56 2.93 -22.08 -14.96
N GLU A 57 2.45 -22.56 -13.82
CA GLU A 57 3.19 -23.53 -13.01
C GLU A 57 3.56 -24.79 -13.80
N ASN A 58 2.69 -25.25 -14.73
CA ASN A 58 2.98 -26.39 -15.58
C ASN A 58 4.15 -26.10 -16.53
N PHE A 59 4.22 -24.90 -17.06
CA PHE A 59 5.33 -24.47 -17.89
C PHE A 59 6.64 -24.39 -17.09
N ILE A 60 6.58 -23.85 -15.89
CA ILE A 60 7.76 -23.77 -15.00
C ILE A 60 8.24 -25.21 -14.64
N ARG A 61 7.33 -26.17 -14.39
CA ARG A 61 7.69 -27.60 -14.16
C ARG A 61 8.39 -28.21 -15.36
N GLU A 62 7.89 -27.93 -16.57
CA GLU A 62 8.49 -28.42 -17.83
C GLU A 62 9.93 -27.89 -17.98
N PHE A 63 10.16 -26.62 -17.66
CA PHE A 63 11.44 -25.96 -17.84
C PHE A 63 12.21 -25.70 -16.52
N LYS A 64 11.97 -26.50 -15.49
CA LYS A 64 12.55 -26.35 -14.14
C LYS A 64 14.08 -26.26 -14.05
N ASN A 65 14.80 -26.69 -15.11
CA ASN A 65 16.25 -26.64 -15.18
C ASN A 65 16.78 -25.47 -16.05
N LYS A 66 15.88 -24.69 -16.67
CA LYS A 66 16.23 -23.54 -17.50
C LYS A 66 15.81 -22.22 -16.87
N VAL A 67 14.68 -22.21 -16.14
CA VAL A 67 14.17 -21.00 -15.47
C VAL A 67 15.13 -20.50 -14.39
N ASP A 68 15.15 -19.20 -14.17
CA ASP A 68 15.81 -18.58 -13.03
C ASP A 68 14.88 -18.62 -11.81
N TRP A 69 15.24 -19.40 -10.80
CA TRP A 69 14.40 -19.61 -9.63
C TRP A 69 14.26 -18.39 -8.71
N CYS A 70 15.25 -17.49 -8.69
CA CYS A 70 15.15 -16.22 -7.98
C CYS A 70 14.04 -15.36 -8.60
N ASN A 71 14.09 -15.19 -9.93
CA ASN A 71 13.06 -14.45 -10.67
C ASN A 71 11.69 -15.13 -10.63
N ILE A 72 11.63 -16.47 -10.73
CA ILE A 72 10.38 -17.24 -10.57
C ILE A 72 9.76 -16.97 -9.20
N SER A 73 10.55 -17.04 -8.12
CA SER A 73 10.08 -16.84 -6.75
C SER A 73 9.56 -15.41 -6.52
N ARG A 74 10.13 -14.44 -7.20
CA ARG A 74 9.82 -13.03 -7.05
C ARG A 74 8.65 -12.57 -7.92
N TYR A 75 8.65 -12.94 -9.20
CA TYR A 75 7.77 -12.32 -10.19
C TYR A 75 6.61 -13.18 -10.66
N GLN A 76 6.65 -14.50 -10.44
CA GLN A 76 5.54 -15.38 -10.81
C GLN A 76 4.56 -15.57 -9.66
N ASN A 77 3.30 -15.82 -9.99
CA ASN A 77 2.28 -16.11 -8.98
C ASN A 77 2.27 -17.63 -8.74
N LEU A 78 2.79 -18.04 -7.58
CA LEU A 78 2.99 -19.44 -7.23
C LEU A 78 1.98 -19.91 -6.18
N SER A 79 1.39 -21.09 -6.40
CA SER A 79 0.60 -21.73 -5.34
C SER A 79 1.51 -22.35 -4.27
N GLU A 80 1.03 -22.42 -3.04
CA GLU A 80 1.74 -23.10 -1.95
C GLU A 80 2.06 -24.56 -2.30
N LYS A 81 1.19 -25.23 -3.06
CA LYS A 81 1.43 -26.59 -3.57
C LYS A 81 2.66 -26.62 -4.47
N PHE A 82 2.81 -25.64 -5.34
CA PHE A 82 3.95 -25.53 -6.22
C PHE A 82 5.24 -25.23 -5.44
N ILE A 83 5.16 -24.32 -4.46
CA ILE A 83 6.31 -23.99 -3.62
C ILE A 83 6.77 -25.23 -2.82
N ARG A 84 5.85 -26.04 -2.27
CA ARG A 84 6.17 -27.33 -1.61
C ARG A 84 6.88 -28.30 -2.53
N GLU A 85 6.41 -28.42 -3.78
CA GLU A 85 7.01 -29.30 -4.80
C GLU A 85 8.47 -28.90 -5.12
N PHE A 86 8.75 -27.60 -5.13
CA PHE A 86 10.06 -27.05 -5.49
C PHE A 86 10.78 -26.36 -4.32
N GLN A 87 10.50 -26.78 -3.10
CA GLN A 87 11.04 -26.17 -1.86
C GLN A 87 12.58 -26.07 -1.78
N ASP A 88 13.30 -26.87 -2.55
CA ASP A 88 14.76 -26.88 -2.60
C ASP A 88 15.32 -26.04 -3.77
N LYS A 89 14.45 -25.47 -4.60
CA LYS A 89 14.82 -24.63 -5.75
C LYS A 89 14.39 -23.18 -5.60
N VAL A 90 13.26 -22.93 -4.95
CA VAL A 90 12.74 -21.58 -4.73
C VAL A 90 13.67 -20.76 -3.86
N ASP A 91 13.67 -19.47 -4.10
CA ASP A 91 14.35 -18.50 -3.24
C ASP A 91 13.42 -18.11 -2.10
N TRP A 92 13.71 -18.54 -0.88
CA TRP A 92 12.85 -18.37 0.28
C TRP A 92 12.73 -16.91 0.75
N GLU A 93 13.72 -16.07 0.49
CA GLU A 93 13.67 -14.63 0.74
C GLU A 93 12.57 -14.00 -0.14
N ASN A 94 12.64 -14.26 -1.46
CA ASN A 94 11.64 -13.78 -2.40
C ASN A 94 10.25 -14.41 -2.17
N ILE A 95 10.16 -15.68 -1.80
CA ILE A 95 8.91 -16.34 -1.41
C ILE A 95 8.28 -15.61 -0.22
N SER A 96 9.05 -15.35 0.83
CA SER A 96 8.57 -14.69 2.05
C SER A 96 8.08 -13.26 1.79
N GLN A 97 8.72 -12.55 0.87
CA GLN A 97 8.42 -11.16 0.54
C GLN A 97 7.28 -11.01 -0.46
N TYR A 98 7.28 -11.80 -1.53
CA TYR A 98 6.43 -11.53 -2.70
C TYR A 98 5.27 -12.50 -2.90
N GLN A 99 5.31 -13.69 -2.31
CA GLN A 99 4.21 -14.65 -2.43
C GLN A 99 3.21 -14.48 -1.28
N LYS A 100 1.94 -14.76 -1.57
CA LYS A 100 0.91 -14.77 -0.53
C LYS A 100 0.89 -16.13 0.15
N LEU A 101 1.26 -16.16 1.42
CA LEU A 101 1.39 -17.37 2.21
C LEU A 101 0.30 -17.46 3.29
N SER A 102 -0.23 -18.67 3.50
CA SER A 102 -1.07 -18.95 4.67
C SER A 102 -0.22 -19.17 5.91
N GLU A 103 -0.80 -18.91 7.08
CA GLU A 103 -0.14 -19.19 8.38
C GLU A 103 0.25 -20.66 8.52
N ASP A 104 -0.58 -21.58 8.00
CA ASP A 104 -0.26 -23.01 8.02
C ASP A 104 0.95 -23.35 7.16
N PHE A 105 1.09 -22.67 6.02
CA PHE A 105 2.28 -22.81 5.18
C PHE A 105 3.53 -22.25 5.88
N ILE A 106 3.42 -21.09 6.52
CA ILE A 106 4.54 -20.49 7.26
C ILE A 106 4.96 -21.41 8.43
N ARG A 107 4.00 -22.06 9.16
CA ARG A 107 4.30 -23.05 10.19
C ARG A 107 5.05 -24.25 9.65
N GLU A 108 4.59 -24.79 8.51
CA GLU A 108 5.24 -25.93 7.84
C GLU A 108 6.69 -25.64 7.47
N PHE A 109 6.97 -24.42 7.00
CA PHE A 109 8.29 -24.01 6.52
C PHE A 109 8.99 -22.97 7.43
N GLN A 110 8.69 -23.00 8.72
CA GLN A 110 9.20 -22.03 9.69
C GLN A 110 10.73 -21.89 9.77
N ASP A 111 11.47 -22.91 9.31
CA ASP A 111 12.94 -22.93 9.30
C ASP A 111 13.52 -22.49 7.94
N LYS A 112 12.66 -22.26 6.92
CA LYS A 112 13.07 -21.82 5.58
C LYS A 112 12.65 -20.39 5.26
N VAL A 113 11.50 -19.94 5.78
CA VAL A 113 10.99 -18.58 5.55
C VAL A 113 11.90 -17.54 6.19
N ASP A 114 11.96 -16.37 5.57
CA ASP A 114 12.60 -15.20 6.14
C ASP A 114 11.62 -14.46 7.05
N TRP A 115 11.86 -14.51 8.36
CA TRP A 115 10.95 -13.93 9.35
C TRP A 115 10.90 -12.40 9.33
N GLU A 116 11.92 -11.72 8.80
CA GLU A 116 11.89 -10.28 8.61
C GLU A 116 10.87 -9.89 7.54
N PHE A 117 10.92 -10.58 6.38
CA PHE A 117 9.92 -10.36 5.32
C PHE A 117 8.53 -10.87 5.71
N ILE A 118 8.42 -11.99 6.45
CA ILE A 118 7.13 -12.44 7.00
C ILE A 118 6.54 -11.37 7.92
N SER A 119 7.34 -10.74 8.80
CA SER A 119 6.87 -9.67 9.70
C SER A 119 6.31 -8.46 8.95
N ALA A 120 6.93 -8.11 7.82
CA ALA A 120 6.60 -6.90 7.06
C ALA A 120 5.49 -7.12 6.02
N TYR A 121 5.52 -8.25 5.30
CA TYR A 121 4.73 -8.39 4.06
C TYR A 121 3.61 -9.40 4.11
N GLN A 122 3.59 -10.33 5.08
CA GLN A 122 2.50 -11.29 5.22
C GLN A 122 1.41 -10.74 6.16
N LYS A 123 0.16 -11.11 5.89
CA LYS A 123 -0.95 -10.76 6.78
C LYS A 123 -1.07 -11.82 7.87
N LEU A 124 -0.80 -11.43 9.10
CA LEU A 124 -0.73 -12.33 10.24
C LEU A 124 -1.88 -12.09 11.22
N SER A 125 -2.41 -13.17 11.80
CA SER A 125 -3.29 -13.07 12.95
C SER A 125 -2.49 -12.86 14.24
N GLU A 126 -3.10 -12.19 15.22
CA GLU A 126 -2.48 -12.02 16.53
C GLU A 126 -2.15 -13.36 17.22
N ASN A 127 -2.96 -14.40 16.98
CA ASN A 127 -2.66 -15.74 17.49
C ASN A 127 -1.40 -16.33 16.88
N PHE A 128 -1.18 -16.12 15.59
CA PHE A 128 0.03 -16.55 14.92
C PHE A 128 1.25 -15.77 15.43
N ILE A 129 1.10 -14.45 15.65
CA ILE A 129 2.18 -13.63 16.21
C ILE A 129 2.52 -14.10 17.64
N ARG A 130 1.53 -14.48 18.48
CA ARG A 130 1.79 -15.06 19.82
C ARG A 130 2.55 -16.37 19.75
N GLU A 131 2.18 -17.25 18.80
CA GLU A 131 2.80 -18.56 18.62
C GLU A 131 4.30 -18.46 18.29
N PHE A 132 4.68 -17.49 17.45
CA PHE A 132 6.04 -17.33 16.95
C PHE A 132 6.71 -16.02 17.41
N GLN A 133 6.31 -15.50 18.57
CA GLN A 133 6.70 -14.19 19.09
C GLN A 133 8.22 -13.93 19.16
N ASP A 134 9.03 -14.97 19.27
CA ASP A 134 10.49 -14.86 19.37
C ASP A 134 11.20 -14.90 18.01
N LYS A 135 10.45 -15.16 16.92
CA LYS A 135 10.97 -15.16 15.55
C LYS A 135 10.72 -13.84 14.80
N PHE A 136 9.76 -13.06 15.25
CA PHE A 136 9.35 -11.83 14.57
C PHE A 136 10.28 -10.64 14.87
N ASN A 137 10.42 -9.78 13.87
CA ASN A 137 10.93 -8.43 14.06
C ASN A 137 9.78 -7.53 14.57
N TRP A 138 9.80 -7.20 15.86
CA TRP A 138 8.72 -6.47 16.52
C TRP A 138 8.57 -5.03 16.03
N SER A 139 9.63 -4.38 15.53
CA SER A 139 9.51 -3.06 14.89
C SER A 139 8.69 -3.18 13.60
N LEU A 140 8.94 -4.21 12.78
CA LEU A 140 8.15 -4.46 11.56
C LEU A 140 6.72 -4.89 11.88
N ILE A 141 6.50 -5.72 12.92
CA ILE A 141 5.17 -6.08 13.41
C ILE A 141 4.41 -4.81 13.83
N SER A 142 5.02 -3.94 14.62
CA SER A 142 4.41 -2.69 15.09
C SER A 142 4.06 -1.73 13.94
N LEU A 143 4.89 -1.72 12.89
CA LEU A 143 4.74 -0.86 11.73
C LEU A 143 3.70 -1.39 10.73
N TYR A 144 3.75 -2.69 10.39
CA TYR A 144 3.02 -3.23 9.24
C TYR A 144 1.80 -4.08 9.58
N GLN A 145 1.72 -4.66 10.79
CA GLN A 145 0.57 -5.47 11.17
C GLN A 145 -0.53 -4.64 11.84
N LYS A 146 -1.78 -5.02 11.63
CA LYS A 146 -2.90 -4.40 12.33
C LYS A 146 -3.09 -5.09 13.68
N LEU A 147 -2.81 -4.37 14.76
CA LEU A 147 -2.86 -4.88 16.12
C LEU A 147 -4.05 -4.29 16.89
N SER A 148 -4.69 -5.12 17.72
CA SER A 148 -5.67 -4.63 18.69
C SER A 148 -4.98 -4.02 19.91
N GLU A 149 -5.66 -3.11 20.60
CA GLU A 149 -5.16 -2.53 21.85
C GLU A 149 -4.88 -3.60 22.91
N ASP A 150 -5.74 -4.62 23.00
CA ASP A 150 -5.54 -5.76 23.92
C ASP A 150 -4.25 -6.52 23.60
N PHE A 151 -3.95 -6.74 22.33
CA PHE A 151 -2.72 -7.40 21.92
C PHE A 151 -1.48 -6.52 22.18
N ILE A 152 -1.56 -5.22 21.91
CA ILE A 152 -0.47 -4.27 22.21
C ILE A 152 -0.21 -4.24 23.73
N HIS A 153 -1.28 -4.25 24.55
CA HIS A 153 -1.16 -4.31 26.00
C HIS A 153 -0.45 -5.60 26.47
N GLU A 154 -0.83 -6.75 25.90
CA GLU A 154 -0.19 -8.05 26.18
C GLU A 154 1.31 -8.04 25.83
N CYS A 155 1.67 -7.47 24.70
CA CYS A 155 3.04 -7.44 24.15
C CYS A 155 3.78 -6.12 24.40
N GLN A 156 3.38 -5.34 25.39
CA GLN A 156 3.85 -3.98 25.66
C GLN A 156 5.36 -3.81 25.83
N ASP A 157 6.08 -4.87 26.15
CA ASP A 157 7.53 -4.86 26.34
C ASP A 157 8.30 -5.29 25.09
N LYS A 158 7.58 -5.72 24.03
CA LYS A 158 8.15 -6.16 22.75
C LYS A 158 7.88 -5.17 21.61
N VAL A 159 6.72 -4.52 21.64
CA VAL A 159 6.30 -3.59 20.57
C VAL A 159 7.21 -2.35 20.52
N ASP A 160 7.34 -1.80 19.33
CA ASP A 160 8.00 -0.52 19.11
C ASP A 160 6.98 0.61 19.30
N TRP A 161 7.09 1.33 20.42
CA TRP A 161 6.12 2.36 20.80
C TRP A 161 6.10 3.57 19.87
N GLU A 162 7.17 3.85 19.13
CA GLU A 162 7.17 4.89 18.11
C GLU A 162 6.24 4.49 16.97
N PHE A 163 6.40 3.28 16.43
CA PHE A 163 5.52 2.77 15.38
C PHE A 163 4.09 2.52 15.86
N ILE A 164 3.89 2.03 17.08
CA ILE A 164 2.55 1.91 17.67
C ILE A 164 1.87 3.27 17.71
N SER A 165 2.55 4.30 18.22
CA SER A 165 2.00 5.66 18.33
C SER A 165 1.66 6.29 16.99
N ALA A 166 2.44 5.99 15.95
CA ALA A 166 2.27 6.57 14.62
C ALA A 166 1.25 5.79 13.77
N TYR A 167 1.30 4.45 13.79
CA TYR A 167 0.63 3.65 12.75
C TYR A 167 -0.54 2.81 13.23
N GLN A 168 -0.67 2.55 14.55
CA GLN A 168 -1.84 1.86 15.10
C GLN A 168 -2.95 2.85 15.41
N LYS A 169 -4.21 2.42 15.30
CA LYS A 169 -5.34 3.23 15.72
C LYS A 169 -5.57 3.06 17.21
N LEU A 170 -5.25 4.10 17.99
CA LEU A 170 -5.33 4.07 19.43
C LEU A 170 -6.53 4.87 19.97
N SER A 171 -7.20 4.34 20.97
CA SER A 171 -8.20 5.09 21.75
C SER A 171 -7.51 6.02 22.74
N GLU A 172 -8.14 7.14 23.06
CA GLU A 172 -7.66 8.05 24.11
C GLU A 172 -7.52 7.35 25.46
N LYS A 173 -8.38 6.35 25.75
CA LYS A 173 -8.27 5.54 26.94
C LYS A 173 -6.96 4.76 26.98
N PHE A 174 -6.59 4.15 25.85
CA PHE A 174 -5.34 3.41 25.71
C PHE A 174 -4.11 4.35 25.83
N ILE A 175 -4.17 5.51 25.20
CA ILE A 175 -3.07 6.48 25.28
C ILE A 175 -2.88 6.98 26.72
N ARG A 176 -3.98 7.19 27.51
CA ARG A 176 -3.89 7.54 28.93
C ARG A 176 -3.21 6.46 29.75
N GLU A 177 -3.56 5.19 29.49
CA GLU A 177 -2.97 4.05 30.20
C GLU A 177 -1.46 3.92 29.94
N PHE A 178 -1.04 4.15 28.70
CA PHE A 178 0.35 4.02 28.27
C PHE A 178 1.06 5.38 28.05
N GLN A 179 0.64 6.42 28.74
CA GLN A 179 1.13 7.79 28.58
C GLN A 179 2.64 7.97 28.73
N ASP A 180 3.31 7.05 29.44
CA ASP A 180 4.75 7.08 29.66
C ASP A 180 5.54 6.20 28.65
N LYS A 181 4.84 5.46 27.78
CA LYS A 181 5.43 4.64 26.73
C LYS A 181 5.22 5.20 25.31
N VAL A 182 4.09 5.86 25.08
CA VAL A 182 3.77 6.43 23.76
C VAL A 182 4.73 7.55 23.37
N ASN A 183 4.97 7.68 22.07
CA ASN A 183 5.67 8.82 21.51
C ASN A 183 4.69 9.98 21.30
N TRP A 184 4.77 11.02 22.11
CA TRP A 184 3.82 12.14 22.09
C TRP A 184 3.90 12.98 20.82
N CYS A 185 5.04 13.06 20.14
CA CYS A 185 5.13 13.67 18.80
C CYS A 185 4.25 12.90 17.82
N CYS A 186 4.40 11.57 17.77
CA CYS A 186 3.59 10.70 16.91
C CYS A 186 2.09 10.74 17.29
N ILE A 187 1.77 10.76 18.61
CA ILE A 187 0.38 10.89 19.07
C ILE A 187 -0.22 12.21 18.56
N SER A 188 0.50 13.32 18.68
CA SER A 188 0.03 14.64 18.26
C SER A 188 -0.16 14.74 16.73
N GLU A 189 0.70 14.07 15.96
CA GLU A 189 0.69 14.08 14.50
C GLU A 189 -0.33 13.09 13.91
N TYR A 190 -0.37 11.85 14.41
CA TYR A 190 -1.05 10.76 13.73
C TYR A 190 -2.36 10.28 14.37
N GLN A 191 -2.60 10.53 15.67
CA GLN A 191 -3.82 10.10 16.34
C GLN A 191 -4.90 11.19 16.27
N LYS A 192 -6.17 10.75 16.21
CA LYS A 192 -7.31 11.67 16.28
C LYS A 192 -7.64 11.94 17.75
N LEU A 193 -7.41 13.16 18.19
CA LEU A 193 -7.58 13.56 19.58
C LEU A 193 -8.79 14.48 19.77
N SER A 194 -9.49 14.31 20.88
CA SER A 194 -10.51 15.29 21.32
C SER A 194 -9.85 16.51 21.97
N GLU A 195 -10.53 17.65 21.93
CA GLU A 195 -10.05 18.86 22.60
C GLU A 195 -9.89 18.67 24.10
N ASP A 196 -10.75 17.86 24.73
CA ASP A 196 -10.65 17.56 26.16
C ASP A 196 -9.40 16.73 26.46
N PHE A 197 -9.04 15.79 25.58
CA PHE A 197 -7.80 15.04 25.71
C PHE A 197 -6.57 15.95 25.51
N ILE A 198 -6.61 16.85 24.54
CA ILE A 198 -5.53 17.83 24.32
C ILE A 198 -5.36 18.76 25.53
N ARG A 199 -6.47 19.18 26.17
CA ARG A 199 -6.40 19.98 27.41
C ARG A 199 -5.77 19.20 28.57
N GLU A 200 -6.15 17.91 28.72
CA GLU A 200 -5.64 17.02 29.77
C GLU A 200 -4.11 16.82 29.67
N PHE A 201 -3.59 16.67 28.46
CA PHE A 201 -2.17 16.38 28.20
C PHE A 201 -1.41 17.55 27.54
N ASN A 202 -1.82 18.78 27.86
CA ASN A 202 -1.27 19.99 27.24
C ASN A 202 0.24 20.20 27.47
N ASP A 203 0.82 19.54 28.45
CA ASP A 203 2.25 19.54 28.79
C ASP A 203 3.06 18.45 28.08
N LYS A 204 2.40 17.44 27.50
CA LYS A 204 3.05 16.32 26.81
C LYS A 204 2.94 16.38 25.28
N ILE A 205 1.85 16.97 24.77
CA ILE A 205 1.59 17.04 23.33
C ILE A 205 2.57 17.99 22.63
N ASP A 206 2.79 17.72 21.33
CA ASP A 206 3.50 18.64 20.45
C ASP A 206 2.51 19.66 19.84
N TRP A 207 2.57 20.91 20.30
CA TRP A 207 1.67 21.97 19.89
C TRP A 207 1.82 22.36 18.42
N GLU A 208 3.00 22.17 17.82
CA GLU A 208 3.20 22.39 16.40
C GLU A 208 2.36 21.38 15.62
N PHE A 209 2.49 20.09 15.93
CA PHE A 209 1.70 19.06 15.28
C PHE A 209 0.20 19.16 15.58
N ILE A 210 -0.19 19.46 16.81
CA ILE A 210 -1.61 19.71 17.16
C ILE A 210 -2.19 20.83 16.29
N SER A 211 -1.49 21.95 16.13
CA SER A 211 -1.96 23.08 15.34
C SER A 211 -2.07 22.76 13.83
N ILE A 212 -1.25 21.83 13.37
CA ILE A 212 -1.17 21.41 11.98
C ILE A 212 -2.20 20.32 11.65
N TYR A 213 -2.29 19.29 12.50
CA TYR A 213 -2.94 18.03 12.13
C TYR A 213 -4.29 17.81 12.82
N GLN A 214 -4.60 18.49 13.94
CA GLN A 214 -5.87 18.31 14.63
C GLN A 214 -6.95 19.28 14.15
N LYS A 215 -8.20 18.80 14.14
CA LYS A 215 -9.37 19.65 13.86
C LYS A 215 -9.84 20.27 15.17
N LEU A 216 -9.52 21.55 15.39
CA LEU A 216 -9.82 22.29 16.61
C LEU A 216 -10.98 23.28 16.40
N SER A 217 -11.75 23.55 17.45
CA SER A 217 -12.78 24.59 17.41
C SER A 217 -12.17 25.99 17.46
N PRO A 218 -12.86 27.03 16.94
CA PRO A 218 -12.42 28.42 17.08
C PRO A 218 -12.23 28.85 18.54
N GLU A 219 -13.06 28.32 19.43
CA GLU A 219 -13.03 28.56 20.87
C GLU A 219 -11.74 28.00 21.49
N PHE A 220 -11.37 26.77 21.12
CA PHE A 220 -10.14 26.12 21.56
C PHE A 220 -8.89 26.85 21.04
N ILE A 221 -8.89 27.26 19.79
CA ILE A 221 -7.81 28.03 19.17
C ILE A 221 -7.58 29.33 19.92
N LYS A 222 -8.66 30.03 20.29
CA LYS A 222 -8.60 31.27 21.06
C LYS A 222 -8.12 31.02 22.50
N GLU A 223 -8.60 29.96 23.14
CA GLU A 223 -8.22 29.57 24.51
C GLU A 223 -6.71 29.41 24.66
N PHE A 224 -6.08 28.70 23.70
CA PHE A 224 -4.65 28.40 23.73
C PHE A 224 -3.77 29.38 22.94
N GLY A 225 -4.37 30.44 22.36
CA GLY A 225 -3.64 31.44 21.57
C GLY A 225 -2.88 30.86 20.38
N LEU A 226 -3.41 29.81 19.76
CA LEU A 226 -2.73 29.09 18.69
C LEU A 226 -2.66 29.94 17.41
N ASN A 227 -1.46 30.12 16.89
CA ASN A 227 -1.24 30.83 15.63
C ASN A 227 -1.45 29.87 14.45
N ILE A 228 -2.72 29.65 14.09
CA ILE A 228 -3.04 28.75 12.98
C ILE A 228 -2.74 29.46 11.68
N VAL A 229 -1.84 28.85 10.91
CA VAL A 229 -1.41 29.37 9.62
C VAL A 229 -2.63 29.60 8.71
N GLU A 230 -2.76 30.82 8.18
CA GLU A 230 -3.88 31.31 7.36
C GLU A 230 -4.20 30.45 6.12
N TYR A 231 -3.30 29.53 5.78
CA TYR A 231 -3.38 28.61 4.64
C TYR A 231 -3.91 27.21 4.98
N ASN A 232 -4.31 26.96 6.25
CA ASN A 232 -4.78 25.63 6.63
C ASN A 232 -6.22 25.40 6.12
N TRP A 233 -6.35 24.52 5.13
CA TRP A 233 -7.64 24.14 4.53
C TRP A 233 -8.59 23.47 5.54
N LEU A 234 -8.08 22.95 6.65
CA LEU A 234 -8.88 22.39 7.74
C LEU A 234 -9.92 23.37 8.25
N TYR A 235 -9.51 24.63 8.39
CA TYR A 235 -10.34 25.70 8.97
C TYR A 235 -11.10 26.52 7.93
N LYS A 236 -10.92 26.22 6.64
CA LYS A 236 -11.70 26.90 5.59
C LYS A 236 -13.15 26.38 5.60
N PRO A 237 -14.14 27.29 5.48
CA PRO A 237 -15.55 26.90 5.37
C PRO A 237 -15.77 25.88 4.23
N THR A 238 -16.74 24.97 4.42
CA THR A 238 -17.10 23.98 3.40
C THR A 238 -17.43 24.63 2.06
N GLU A 239 -18.09 25.79 2.07
CA GLU A 239 -18.41 26.55 0.85
C GLU A 239 -17.16 27.03 0.12
N PHE A 240 -16.09 27.41 0.84
CA PHE A 240 -14.82 27.76 0.21
C PHE A 240 -14.19 26.53 -0.46
N LYS A 241 -14.13 25.41 0.24
CA LYS A 241 -13.59 24.15 -0.29
C LYS A 241 -14.36 23.70 -1.53
N LYS A 242 -15.69 23.71 -1.45
CA LYS A 242 -16.62 23.40 -2.54
C LYS A 242 -16.34 24.28 -3.76
N LYS A 243 -16.21 25.60 -3.56
CA LYS A 243 -15.91 26.54 -4.64
C LYS A 243 -14.58 26.17 -5.33
N GLN A 244 -13.52 25.88 -4.56
CA GLN A 244 -12.22 25.53 -5.14
C GLN A 244 -12.28 24.24 -5.97
N ILE A 245 -13.04 23.22 -5.52
CA ILE A 245 -13.23 21.96 -6.26
C ILE A 245 -14.03 22.19 -7.55
N ILE A 246 -15.09 22.99 -7.49
CA ILE A 246 -15.91 23.31 -8.67
C ILE A 246 -15.10 24.17 -9.66
N ASP A 247 -14.42 25.21 -9.19
CA ASP A 247 -13.69 26.17 -10.03
C ASP A 247 -12.49 25.49 -10.76
N CYS A 248 -11.89 24.44 -10.21
CA CYS A 248 -10.83 23.71 -10.91
C CYS A 248 -11.34 22.90 -12.11
N GLY A 249 -12.65 22.55 -12.15
CA GLY A 249 -13.28 21.89 -13.31
C GLY A 249 -12.83 20.45 -13.59
N LEU A 250 -12.11 19.80 -12.66
CA LEU A 250 -11.48 18.50 -12.87
C LEU A 250 -12.27 17.33 -12.28
N TYR A 251 -13.28 17.59 -11.45
CA TYR A 251 -14.04 16.59 -10.72
C TYR A 251 -15.53 16.64 -11.07
N GLU A 252 -16.19 15.50 -11.06
CA GLU A 252 -17.65 15.38 -11.19
C GLU A 252 -18.30 15.80 -9.86
N CYS A 253 -18.91 16.98 -9.83
CA CYS A 253 -19.41 17.63 -8.62
C CYS A 253 -20.93 17.46 -8.47
N ASP A 254 -21.39 17.08 -7.27
CA ASP A 254 -22.77 17.07 -6.83
C ASP A 254 -23.00 18.17 -5.76
N LYS A 255 -24.22 18.22 -5.20
CA LYS A 255 -24.59 19.22 -4.19
C LYS A 255 -23.71 19.17 -2.94
N ASP A 256 -23.44 17.98 -2.40
CA ASP A 256 -22.80 17.80 -1.10
C ASP A 256 -21.47 17.03 -1.17
N TYR A 257 -21.10 16.51 -2.35
CA TYR A 257 -19.90 15.72 -2.57
C TYR A 257 -19.42 15.85 -4.02
N PHE A 258 -18.28 15.28 -4.31
CA PHE A 258 -17.75 15.08 -5.66
C PHE A 258 -17.14 13.69 -5.80
N ILE A 259 -16.94 13.29 -7.05
CA ILE A 259 -16.33 12.00 -7.40
C ILE A 259 -14.84 12.22 -7.70
N ALA A 260 -14.02 11.36 -7.12
CA ALA A 260 -12.62 11.24 -7.40
C ALA A 260 -12.24 9.76 -7.58
N TYR A 261 -10.97 9.49 -7.84
CA TYR A 261 -10.48 8.15 -8.12
C TYR A 261 -9.27 7.83 -7.25
N LYS A 262 -9.11 6.57 -6.92
CA LYS A 262 -8.00 6.10 -6.11
C LYS A 262 -7.37 4.88 -6.76
N ALA A 263 -6.07 4.98 -7.06
CA ALA A 263 -5.29 3.84 -7.48
C ALA A 263 -4.91 3.01 -6.24
N ILE A 264 -5.16 1.71 -6.31
CA ILE A 264 -4.89 0.73 -5.25
C ILE A 264 -4.31 -0.54 -5.86
N ARG A 265 -3.68 -1.36 -5.06
CA ARG A 265 -3.16 -2.66 -5.49
C ARG A 265 -4.29 -3.57 -5.98
N SER A 266 -3.96 -4.56 -6.79
CA SER A 266 -4.91 -5.55 -7.33
C SER A 266 -5.61 -6.39 -6.24
N ASP A 267 -5.00 -6.50 -5.05
CA ASP A 267 -5.58 -7.12 -3.85
C ASP A 267 -6.41 -6.17 -2.99
N ARG A 268 -6.66 -4.96 -3.51
CA ARG A 268 -7.40 -3.85 -2.91
C ARG A 268 -6.71 -3.18 -1.71
N TYR A 269 -5.45 -3.47 -1.42
CA TYR A 269 -4.70 -2.75 -0.39
C TYR A 269 -4.11 -1.43 -0.89
N SER A 270 -3.84 -0.53 0.05
CA SER A 270 -3.06 0.68 -0.21
C SER A 270 -1.62 0.34 -0.60
N HIS A 271 -1.01 1.15 -1.49
CA HIS A 271 0.40 1.02 -1.84
C HIS A 271 1.36 1.32 -0.67
N TYR A 272 0.97 2.24 0.22
CA TYR A 272 1.83 2.72 1.31
C TYR A 272 1.38 2.28 2.68
N ASN A 273 0.10 1.97 2.86
CA ASN A 273 -0.42 1.54 4.15
C ASN A 273 -1.14 0.21 3.99
N PHE A 274 -0.44 -0.86 4.27
CA PHE A 274 -0.93 -2.24 4.15
C PHE A 274 -2.07 -2.58 5.14
N GLN A 275 -2.40 -1.67 6.06
CA GLN A 275 -3.55 -1.81 6.95
C GLN A 275 -4.87 -1.40 6.28
N TYR A 276 -4.80 -0.58 5.22
CA TYR A 276 -5.99 -0.14 4.48
C TYR A 276 -6.28 -1.06 3.31
N GLN A 277 -7.31 -1.91 3.46
CA GLN A 277 -7.91 -2.65 2.35
C GLN A 277 -9.20 -1.93 1.93
N TYR A 278 -9.23 -1.38 0.72
CA TYR A 278 -10.35 -0.58 0.21
C TYR A 278 -11.44 -1.46 -0.38
N LEU A 279 -12.48 -1.76 0.41
CA LEU A 279 -13.64 -2.57 0.01
C LEU A 279 -14.77 -1.69 -0.53
N PRO A 280 -15.58 -2.19 -1.50
CA PRO A 280 -16.73 -1.47 -2.01
C PRO A 280 -17.75 -1.12 -0.91
N ASN A 281 -18.33 0.07 -0.99
CA ASN A 281 -19.33 0.61 -0.04
C ASN A 281 -18.82 0.80 1.40
N GLU A 282 -17.51 0.80 1.60
CA GLU A 282 -16.89 1.07 2.90
C GLU A 282 -16.37 2.50 2.98
N VAL A 283 -16.34 3.02 4.20
CA VAL A 283 -15.89 4.37 4.52
C VAL A 283 -14.53 4.30 5.23
N TYR A 284 -13.58 5.12 4.77
CA TYR A 284 -12.24 5.20 5.31
C TYR A 284 -11.97 6.59 5.84
N GLU A 285 -11.39 6.68 7.03
CA GLU A 285 -11.02 7.94 7.69
C GLU A 285 -9.56 7.88 8.11
N CYS A 286 -8.85 9.00 7.96
CA CYS A 286 -7.51 9.19 8.53
C CYS A 286 -7.25 10.67 8.79
N HIS A 287 -6.11 10.98 9.43
CA HIS A 287 -5.60 12.34 9.47
C HIS A 287 -5.24 12.82 8.07
N CYS A 288 -5.33 14.13 7.87
CA CYS A 288 -4.97 14.76 6.62
C CYS A 288 -4.21 16.05 6.91
N ASP A 289 -3.01 16.18 6.39
CA ASP A 289 -2.30 17.45 6.44
C ASP A 289 -2.72 18.38 5.29
N TYR A 290 -2.40 19.65 5.45
CA TYR A 290 -2.70 20.71 4.49
C TYR A 290 -1.49 21.14 3.66
N THR A 291 -0.34 20.48 3.80
CA THR A 291 0.88 20.84 3.10
C THR A 291 0.80 20.58 1.61
N ASN A 292 1.65 21.24 0.83
CA ASN A 292 1.75 21.00 -0.62
C ASN A 292 2.70 19.85 -0.96
N TYR A 293 3.28 19.16 0.02
CA TYR A 293 4.21 18.06 -0.23
C TYR A 293 3.51 16.86 -0.84
N GLU A 294 4.11 16.27 -1.84
CA GLU A 294 3.51 15.18 -2.63
C GLU A 294 3.19 13.94 -1.80
N ASN A 295 4.03 13.60 -0.84
CA ASN A 295 3.98 12.38 -0.04
C ASN A 295 3.59 12.65 1.42
N SER A 296 2.69 13.57 1.64
CA SER A 296 2.22 13.89 2.96
C SER A 296 0.94 13.14 3.35
N PHE A 297 0.55 13.22 4.61
CA PHE A 297 -0.54 12.45 5.21
C PHE A 297 -1.92 12.80 4.69
N GLY A 298 -2.76 11.78 4.60
CA GLY A 298 -4.16 11.87 4.22
C GLY A 298 -4.57 10.76 3.26
N LEU A 299 -5.87 10.52 3.17
CA LEU A 299 -6.42 9.69 2.11
C LEU A 299 -6.28 10.45 0.80
N SER A 300 -5.38 9.99 -0.07
CA SER A 300 -5.20 10.59 -1.38
C SER A 300 -6.21 10.02 -2.37
N ALA A 301 -6.80 10.91 -3.16
CA ALA A 301 -7.58 10.59 -4.33
C ALA A 301 -7.20 11.55 -5.46
N TRP A 302 -7.52 11.21 -6.70
CA TRP A 302 -7.08 11.91 -7.90
C TRP A 302 -8.23 12.14 -8.87
N THR A 303 -7.97 12.89 -9.94
CA THR A 303 -8.72 12.74 -11.18
C THR A 303 -8.51 11.32 -11.72
N TYR A 304 -9.32 10.86 -12.68
CA TYR A 304 -9.14 9.54 -13.28
C TYR A 304 -7.74 9.41 -13.92
N GLU A 305 -7.35 10.39 -14.72
CA GLU A 305 -6.03 10.46 -15.36
C GLU A 305 -4.89 10.47 -14.33
N GLY A 306 -5.03 11.25 -13.26
CA GLY A 306 -4.03 11.31 -12.20
C GLY A 306 -3.90 9.99 -11.41
N ALA A 307 -4.97 9.22 -11.27
CA ALA A 307 -4.93 7.89 -10.67
C ALA A 307 -4.25 6.86 -11.59
N GLU A 308 -4.51 6.95 -12.91
CA GLU A 308 -3.88 6.11 -13.94
C GLU A 308 -2.37 6.38 -14.07
N ASP A 309 -1.97 7.66 -14.03
CA ASP A 309 -0.56 8.07 -14.03
C ASP A 309 0.18 7.60 -12.78
N TYR A 310 -0.52 7.56 -11.63
CA TYR A 310 0.07 7.13 -10.36
C TYR A 310 0.33 5.62 -10.31
N ASP A 311 -0.62 4.79 -10.77
CA ASP A 311 -0.46 3.34 -10.92
C ASP A 311 -1.37 2.78 -12.01
N SER A 312 -0.77 2.50 -13.16
CA SER A 312 -1.45 1.88 -14.31
C SER A 312 -1.60 0.36 -14.18
N THR A 313 -1.01 -0.27 -13.15
CA THR A 313 -0.97 -1.73 -12.98
C THR A 313 -1.97 -2.25 -11.95
N GLY A 314 -2.41 -1.38 -11.04
CA GLY A 314 -3.36 -1.69 -9.99
C GLY A 314 -4.82 -1.55 -10.40
N LEU A 315 -5.70 -1.41 -9.41
CA LEU A 315 -7.12 -1.10 -9.61
C LEU A 315 -7.33 0.40 -9.41
N ILE A 316 -8.12 1.01 -10.27
CA ILE A 316 -8.62 2.37 -10.07
C ILE A 316 -10.06 2.27 -9.59
N VAL A 317 -10.29 2.66 -8.34
CA VAL A 317 -11.62 2.63 -7.72
C VAL A 317 -12.21 4.03 -7.64
N LYS A 318 -13.53 4.11 -7.82
CA LYS A 318 -14.30 5.35 -7.65
C LYS A 318 -14.50 5.65 -6.17
N VAL A 319 -14.25 6.89 -5.79
CA VAL A 319 -14.43 7.36 -4.41
C VAL A 319 -15.30 8.59 -4.38
N LYS A 320 -16.19 8.65 -3.39
CA LYS A 320 -16.99 9.80 -3.07
C LYS A 320 -16.35 10.56 -1.93
N VAL A 321 -16.17 11.86 -2.11
CA VAL A 321 -15.56 12.77 -1.16
C VAL A 321 -16.52 13.90 -0.84
N ARG A 322 -16.85 14.12 0.43
CA ARG A 322 -17.62 15.28 0.85
C ARG A 322 -16.72 16.53 0.86
N TYR A 323 -17.27 17.68 0.52
CA TYR A 323 -16.49 18.93 0.51
C TYR A 323 -15.88 19.27 1.87
N GLU A 324 -16.58 18.96 2.96
CA GLU A 324 -16.10 19.17 4.32
C GLU A 324 -14.85 18.32 4.65
N ASP A 325 -14.72 17.14 4.02
CA ASP A 325 -13.65 16.19 4.25
C ASP A 325 -12.38 16.46 3.41
N VAL A 326 -12.38 17.53 2.60
CA VAL A 326 -11.22 17.93 1.82
C VAL A 326 -10.20 18.62 2.73
N GLY A 327 -8.98 18.08 2.77
CA GLY A 327 -7.85 18.67 3.47
C GLY A 327 -7.05 19.61 2.58
N ARG A 328 -6.78 19.22 1.33
CA ARG A 328 -6.03 20.05 0.36
C ARG A 328 -6.22 19.58 -1.09
N LEU A 329 -6.17 20.56 -2.00
CA LEU A 329 -5.87 20.32 -3.42
C LEU A 329 -4.36 20.42 -3.64
N VAL A 330 -3.77 19.43 -4.33
CA VAL A 330 -2.33 19.36 -4.64
C VAL A 330 -2.14 19.03 -6.12
N HIS A 331 -0.93 19.15 -6.64
CA HIS A 331 -0.59 18.83 -8.05
C HIS A 331 -1.50 19.51 -9.07
N ASN A 332 -1.57 20.85 -9.04
CA ASN A 332 -2.43 21.61 -9.94
C ASN A 332 -3.89 21.11 -9.93
N SER A 333 -4.36 20.68 -8.75
CA SER A 333 -5.70 20.15 -8.49
C SER A 333 -5.98 18.72 -9.03
N ASN A 334 -4.99 18.02 -9.59
CA ASN A 334 -5.14 16.63 -10.04
C ASN A 334 -5.19 15.62 -8.89
N LYS A 335 -4.72 16.01 -7.70
CA LYS A 335 -4.72 15.22 -6.49
C LYS A 335 -5.39 15.97 -5.36
N ILE A 336 -6.18 15.26 -4.58
CA ILE A 336 -6.75 15.75 -3.34
C ILE A 336 -6.29 14.90 -2.17
N ARG A 337 -6.15 15.55 -1.02
CA ARG A 337 -6.05 14.89 0.27
C ARG A 337 -7.33 15.10 1.03
N CYS A 338 -7.79 14.01 1.65
CA CYS A 338 -9.05 13.97 2.35
C CYS A 338 -8.90 13.33 3.72
N PHE A 339 -9.76 13.75 4.65
CA PHE A 339 -9.95 13.07 5.94
C PHE A 339 -10.76 11.80 5.80
N LYS A 340 -11.69 11.78 4.83
CA LYS A 340 -12.67 10.74 4.68
C LYS A 340 -13.02 10.51 3.23
N ILE A 341 -13.11 9.25 2.84
CA ILE A 341 -13.59 8.82 1.53
C ILE A 341 -14.54 7.64 1.68
N GLU A 342 -15.47 7.50 0.76
CA GLU A 342 -16.37 6.36 0.60
C GLU A 342 -16.04 5.68 -0.73
N ILE A 343 -15.73 4.38 -0.72
CA ILE A 343 -15.52 3.60 -1.95
C ILE A 343 -16.88 3.25 -2.52
N ILE A 344 -17.15 3.57 -3.79
CA ILE A 344 -18.46 3.37 -4.39
C ILE A 344 -18.50 2.33 -5.53
N ASP A 345 -17.36 1.69 -5.82
CA ASP A 345 -17.25 0.56 -6.78
C ASP A 345 -16.23 -0.50 -6.39
#